data_de79e61da9b915778c0b220ff7c316c1
#
_entry.id   de79e61da9b915778c0b220ff7c316c1
#
_cell.length_a   1.000
_cell.length_b   1.000
_cell.length_c   1.000
_cell.angle_alpha   90.00
_cell.angle_beta   90.00
_cell.angle_gamma   90.00
#
_symmetry.space_group_name_H-M   'P 1'
#
loop_
_entity.id
_entity.type
_entity.pdbx_description
1 polymer ?
#
loop_
_entity_poly.entity_id
_entity_poly.type
_entity_poly.pdbx_seq_one_letter_code
_entity_poly.pdbx_strand_id
1 'polypeptide(L)'
;MAQDEEESSSPVAGAAYGVLASLIWAGFPAITKLSMASALTAWDVTALRFGTAGLLLLPIFARRGLGSLRWSGALLLVCGAGAPYVLLTAGGLAFAPAGHMGVITPSCMLLFSTLGSWILLGDRPAGGRVAGVLTIFAGVVMLGWDGLANHGTHTWLGDTMFVLGGLAWAAYTIATRAWSVAPFHATVVVAVLSMLLYLPGYAVLAGSHLASAPWSEIALQAIFQGVLSAVVALVFYTRAVALLGAARGAVFAALVPSFSLLFAIPILHELPTRLQALGVVLVTAGMVLVLGLYDRATWRRAARAAT
;
A
#
# COMPACT_ATOMS: atom_id res chain seq x y z
N MET A 1 -2.73 -18.36 30.13
CA MET A 1 -4.04 -18.54 29.46
C MET A 1 -4.98 -17.36 29.72
N ALA A 2 -5.42 -17.06 30.97
CA ALA A 2 -6.32 -15.91 31.20
C ALA A 2 -5.71 -14.52 30.92
N GLN A 3 -4.41 -14.33 31.16
CA GLN A 3 -3.70 -13.08 30.83
C GLN A 3 -3.52 -12.90 29.30
N ASP A 4 -3.33 -14.00 28.57
CA ASP A 4 -3.22 -13.97 27.09
C ASP A 4 -4.57 -13.65 26.41
N GLU A 5 -5.70 -14.02 27.05
CA GLU A 5 -7.04 -13.69 26.56
C GLU A 5 -7.43 -12.23 26.85
N GLU A 6 -7.00 -11.64 27.97
CA GLU A 6 -7.24 -10.22 28.29
C GLU A 6 -6.41 -9.27 27.41
N GLU A 7 -5.17 -9.65 27.06
CA GLU A 7 -4.32 -8.88 26.13
C GLU A 7 -4.86 -8.91 24.70
N SER A 8 -5.55 -9.99 24.30
CA SER A 8 -6.13 -10.15 22.96
C SER A 8 -7.37 -9.30 22.70
N SER A 9 -8.02 -8.74 23.72
CA SER A 9 -9.26 -7.96 23.60
C SER A 9 -9.09 -6.45 23.83
N SER A 10 -7.88 -5.98 24.11
CA SER A 10 -7.61 -4.57 24.43
C SER A 10 -7.70 -3.65 23.21
N PRO A 11 -8.53 -2.58 23.25
CA PRO A 11 -8.53 -1.55 22.22
C PRO A 11 -7.16 -0.88 22.01
N VAL A 12 -6.31 -0.87 23.06
CA VAL A 12 -4.95 -0.33 23.02
C VAL A 12 -4.07 -1.22 22.14
N ALA A 13 -4.14 -2.55 22.29
CA ALA A 13 -3.43 -3.50 21.44
C ALA A 13 -3.84 -3.35 19.96
N GLY A 14 -5.15 -3.22 19.69
CA GLY A 14 -5.66 -2.97 18.34
C GLY A 14 -5.12 -1.68 17.73
N ALA A 15 -5.05 -0.60 18.52
CA ALA A 15 -4.47 0.67 18.09
C ALA A 15 -2.95 0.53 17.81
N ALA A 16 -2.22 -0.16 18.69
CA ALA A 16 -0.78 -0.40 18.50
C ALA A 16 -0.50 -1.17 17.19
N TYR A 17 -1.25 -2.24 16.91
CA TYR A 17 -1.14 -2.97 15.64
C TYR A 17 -1.44 -2.08 14.43
N GLY A 18 -2.47 -1.24 14.51
CA GLY A 18 -2.82 -0.31 13.42
C GLY A 18 -1.73 0.72 13.15
N VAL A 19 -1.16 1.32 14.19
CA VAL A 19 -0.04 2.27 14.07
C VAL A 19 1.19 1.59 13.49
N LEU A 20 1.57 0.42 13.99
CA LEU A 20 2.74 -0.33 13.48
C LEU A 20 2.58 -0.68 12.00
N ALA A 21 1.40 -1.15 11.58
CA ALA A 21 1.13 -1.40 10.16
C ALA A 21 1.29 -0.14 9.32
N SER A 22 0.73 0.98 9.78
CA SER A 22 0.82 2.27 9.06
C SER A 22 2.26 2.78 8.95
N LEU A 23 3.05 2.65 10.02
CA LEU A 23 4.47 3.04 10.02
C LEU A 23 5.28 2.20 9.04
N ILE A 24 5.06 0.87 9.01
CA ILE A 24 5.75 -0.01 8.07
C ILE A 24 5.41 0.39 6.63
N TRP A 25 4.13 0.57 6.29
CA TRP A 25 3.73 0.95 4.93
C TRP A 25 4.19 2.37 4.57
N ALA A 26 4.17 3.29 5.52
CA ALA A 26 4.64 4.66 5.32
C ALA A 26 6.16 4.75 5.08
N GLY A 27 6.94 3.82 5.63
CA GLY A 27 8.37 3.72 5.37
C GLY A 27 8.73 3.20 3.98
N PHE A 28 7.79 2.55 3.28
CA PHE A 28 8.04 1.93 1.97
C PHE A 28 8.66 2.90 0.95
N PRO A 29 8.11 4.10 0.69
CA PRO A 29 8.68 5.02 -0.30
C PRO A 29 10.09 5.47 0.06
N ALA A 30 10.31 5.88 1.31
CA ALA A 30 11.58 6.42 1.75
C ALA A 30 12.70 5.37 1.74
N ILE A 31 12.45 4.17 2.29
CA ILE A 31 13.44 3.10 2.35
C ILE A 31 13.74 2.56 0.95
N THR A 32 12.74 2.46 0.07
CA THR A 32 12.95 2.06 -1.32
C THR A 32 13.83 3.07 -2.06
N LYS A 33 13.48 4.37 -1.96
CA LYS A 33 14.24 5.42 -2.63
C LYS A 33 15.68 5.53 -2.12
N LEU A 34 15.90 5.34 -0.82
CA LEU A 34 17.23 5.31 -0.23
C LEU A 34 18.12 4.24 -0.88
N SER A 35 17.66 3.02 -0.97
CA SER A 35 18.42 1.93 -1.61
C SER A 35 18.58 2.11 -3.12
N MET A 36 17.60 2.72 -3.80
CA MET A 36 17.72 3.04 -5.23
C MET A 36 18.70 4.18 -5.50
N ALA A 37 18.93 5.07 -4.54
CA ALA A 37 19.94 6.12 -4.65
C ALA A 37 21.37 5.56 -4.46
N SER A 38 21.54 4.38 -3.86
CA SER A 38 22.85 3.79 -3.57
C SER A 38 23.26 2.71 -4.57
N ALA A 39 22.50 1.62 -4.69
CA ALA A 39 22.97 0.44 -5.40
C ALA A 39 21.87 -0.36 -6.12
N LEU A 40 20.60 -0.21 -5.75
CA LEU A 40 19.52 -1.05 -6.27
C LEU A 40 18.66 -0.30 -7.29
N THR A 41 18.05 -1.05 -8.18
CA THR A 41 17.03 -0.55 -9.11
C THR A 41 15.62 -0.96 -8.64
N ALA A 42 14.58 -0.39 -9.25
CA ALA A 42 13.20 -0.82 -9.00
C ALA A 42 12.99 -2.32 -9.32
N TRP A 43 13.74 -2.86 -10.28
CA TRP A 43 13.73 -4.28 -10.64
C TRP A 43 14.26 -5.13 -9.50
N ASP A 44 15.39 -4.72 -8.89
CA ASP A 44 16.01 -5.42 -7.76
C ASP A 44 15.13 -5.41 -6.53
N VAL A 45 14.56 -4.26 -6.19
CA VAL A 45 13.61 -4.12 -5.06
C VAL A 45 12.39 -5.03 -5.26
N THR A 46 11.86 -5.09 -6.47
CA THR A 46 10.74 -5.98 -6.82
C THR A 46 11.12 -7.45 -6.68
N ALA A 47 12.32 -7.83 -7.14
CA ALA A 47 12.85 -9.20 -7.02
C ALA A 47 13.04 -9.60 -5.55
N LEU A 48 13.64 -8.74 -4.74
CA LEU A 48 13.85 -8.98 -3.31
C LEU A 48 12.52 -9.09 -2.56
N ARG A 49 11.56 -8.21 -2.87
CA ARG A 49 10.23 -8.25 -2.25
C ARG A 49 9.52 -9.58 -2.53
N PHE A 50 9.35 -9.92 -3.78
CA PHE A 50 8.58 -11.12 -4.14
C PHE A 50 9.39 -12.40 -4.01
N GLY A 51 10.70 -12.37 -4.17
CA GLY A 51 11.57 -13.50 -3.85
C GLY A 51 11.44 -13.90 -2.38
N THR A 52 11.59 -12.95 -1.49
CA THR A 52 11.48 -13.20 -0.04
C THR A 52 10.06 -13.56 0.39
N ALA A 53 9.07 -12.72 0.04
CA ALA A 53 7.67 -12.98 0.42
C ALA A 53 7.14 -14.27 -0.22
N GLY A 54 7.48 -14.53 -1.49
CA GLY A 54 7.07 -15.71 -2.21
C GLY A 54 7.65 -16.99 -1.58
N LEU A 55 8.94 -17.00 -1.24
CA LEU A 55 9.57 -18.14 -0.56
C LEU A 55 8.94 -18.40 0.83
N LEU A 56 8.72 -17.35 1.62
CA LEU A 56 8.07 -17.47 2.95
C LEU A 56 6.65 -18.03 2.85
N LEU A 57 5.90 -17.63 1.84
CA LEU A 57 4.50 -18.01 1.67
C LEU A 57 4.30 -19.25 0.78
N LEU A 58 5.36 -19.75 0.15
CA LEU A 58 5.32 -20.94 -0.72
C LEU A 58 4.72 -22.17 -0.05
N PRO A 59 5.08 -22.53 1.21
CA PRO A 59 4.47 -23.70 1.87
C PRO A 59 2.96 -23.59 2.04
N ILE A 60 2.45 -22.37 2.26
CA ILE A 60 1.02 -22.11 2.39
C ILE A 60 0.34 -22.22 1.03
N PHE A 61 0.97 -21.65 -0.01
CA PHE A 61 0.48 -21.78 -1.38
C PHE A 61 0.45 -23.22 -1.86
N ALA A 62 1.51 -24.01 -1.57
CA ALA A 62 1.58 -25.43 -1.94
C ALA A 62 0.44 -26.27 -1.33
N ARG A 63 -0.06 -25.86 -0.15
CA ARG A 63 -1.19 -26.54 0.52
C ARG A 63 -2.56 -26.05 0.04
N ARG A 64 -2.71 -24.76 -0.27
CA ARG A 64 -4.01 -24.14 -0.57
C ARG A 64 -4.25 -23.88 -2.06
N GLY A 65 -3.18 -23.81 -2.86
CA GLY A 65 -3.22 -23.47 -4.29
C GLY A 65 -3.88 -22.12 -4.53
N LEU A 66 -4.61 -22.03 -5.62
CA LEU A 66 -5.41 -20.85 -5.96
C LEU A 66 -6.73 -20.75 -5.18
N GLY A 67 -7.10 -21.79 -4.44
CA GLY A 67 -8.41 -21.86 -3.77
C GLY A 67 -9.57 -21.79 -4.77
N SER A 68 -10.49 -20.86 -4.57
CA SER A 68 -11.63 -20.62 -5.49
C SER A 68 -11.28 -19.77 -6.72
N LEU A 69 -10.04 -19.23 -6.81
CA LEU A 69 -9.65 -18.36 -7.90
C LEU A 69 -9.37 -19.14 -9.19
N ARG A 70 -9.86 -18.62 -10.32
CA ARG A 70 -9.43 -19.05 -11.65
C ARG A 70 -8.07 -18.40 -11.97
N TRP A 71 -7.29 -18.97 -12.88
CA TRP A 71 -6.01 -18.42 -13.30
C TRP A 71 -6.10 -16.96 -13.79
N SER A 72 -7.14 -16.62 -14.55
CA SER A 72 -7.35 -15.22 -14.99
C SER A 72 -7.56 -14.27 -13.81
N GLY A 73 -8.28 -14.72 -12.77
CA GLY A 73 -8.46 -13.95 -11.55
C GLY A 73 -7.15 -13.81 -10.77
N ALA A 74 -6.39 -14.87 -10.62
CA ALA A 74 -5.09 -14.84 -9.97
C ALA A 74 -4.11 -13.89 -10.68
N LEU A 75 -4.08 -13.91 -12.02
CA LEU A 75 -3.27 -12.97 -12.83
C LEU A 75 -3.73 -11.52 -12.65
N LEU A 76 -5.04 -11.26 -12.58
CA LEU A 76 -5.54 -9.91 -12.28
C LEU A 76 -5.05 -9.44 -10.91
N LEU A 77 -5.08 -10.31 -9.87
CA LEU A 77 -4.55 -9.95 -8.56
C LEU A 77 -3.04 -9.68 -8.59
N VAL A 78 -2.27 -10.46 -9.35
CA VAL A 78 -0.82 -10.23 -9.56
C VAL A 78 -0.58 -8.89 -10.28
N CYS A 79 -1.33 -8.57 -11.33
CA CYS A 79 -1.20 -7.27 -11.99
C CYS A 79 -1.55 -6.11 -11.07
N GLY A 80 -2.54 -6.30 -10.19
CA GLY A 80 -3.05 -5.24 -9.30
C GLY A 80 -2.20 -4.97 -8.06
N ALA A 81 -1.60 -6.00 -7.45
CA ALA A 81 -0.84 -5.87 -6.19
C ALA A 81 0.51 -6.60 -6.20
N GLY A 82 0.87 -7.24 -7.30
CA GLY A 82 2.11 -7.99 -7.47
C GLY A 82 3.25 -7.19 -8.10
N ALA A 83 4.10 -7.89 -8.84
CA ALA A 83 5.30 -7.31 -9.43
C ALA A 83 5.03 -6.09 -10.33
N PRO A 84 4.00 -6.06 -11.22
CA PRO A 84 3.72 -4.87 -12.03
C PRO A 84 3.40 -3.63 -11.19
N TYR A 85 2.62 -3.79 -10.11
CA TYR A 85 2.32 -2.70 -9.18
C TYR A 85 3.59 -2.15 -8.52
N VAL A 86 4.47 -3.03 -8.03
CA VAL A 86 5.71 -2.60 -7.37
C VAL A 86 6.67 -1.96 -8.36
N LEU A 87 6.79 -2.48 -9.58
CA LEU A 87 7.58 -1.86 -10.65
C LEU A 87 7.10 -0.44 -11.00
N LEU A 88 5.79 -0.22 -11.05
CA LEU A 88 5.23 1.11 -11.24
C LEU A 88 5.60 2.03 -10.07
N THR A 89 5.32 1.62 -8.85
CA THR A 89 5.48 2.49 -7.68
C THR A 89 6.96 2.71 -7.33
N ALA A 90 7.78 1.67 -7.30
CA ALA A 90 9.22 1.82 -7.09
C ALA A 90 9.90 2.51 -8.29
N GLY A 91 9.50 2.18 -9.53
CA GLY A 91 10.04 2.84 -10.72
C GLY A 91 9.75 4.33 -10.75
N GLY A 92 8.59 4.76 -10.30
CA GLY A 92 8.23 6.18 -10.19
C GLY A 92 9.15 6.98 -9.25
N LEU A 93 9.75 6.33 -8.26
CA LEU A 93 10.72 6.96 -7.34
C LEU A 93 12.02 7.40 -8.02
N ALA A 94 12.32 6.88 -9.21
CA ALA A 94 13.43 7.38 -10.01
C ALA A 94 13.19 8.79 -10.57
N PHE A 95 11.93 9.22 -10.66
CA PHE A 95 11.51 10.46 -11.29
C PHE A 95 10.92 11.47 -10.31
N ALA A 96 10.34 11.00 -9.20
CA ALA A 96 9.60 11.84 -8.26
C ALA A 96 10.06 11.65 -6.80
N PRO A 97 9.77 12.63 -5.90
CA PRO A 97 10.04 12.52 -4.47
C PRO A 97 9.30 11.34 -3.81
N ALA A 98 9.90 10.80 -2.73
CA ALA A 98 9.28 9.72 -1.94
C ALA A 98 7.97 10.17 -1.29
N GLY A 99 7.89 11.43 -0.86
CA GLY A 99 6.66 12.03 -0.35
C GLY A 99 5.50 11.98 -1.34
N HIS A 100 5.75 12.16 -2.65
CA HIS A 100 4.71 12.04 -3.68
C HIS A 100 4.14 10.63 -3.76
N MET A 101 5.00 9.60 -3.81
CA MET A 101 4.55 8.21 -3.78
C MET A 101 3.70 7.91 -2.56
N GLY A 102 4.17 8.32 -1.37
CA GLY A 102 3.51 8.07 -0.10
C GLY A 102 2.13 8.71 0.03
N VAL A 103 1.85 9.74 -0.76
CA VAL A 103 0.56 10.45 -0.77
C VAL A 103 -0.29 10.06 -1.97
N ILE A 104 0.25 10.15 -3.19
CA ILE A 104 -0.52 9.94 -4.43
C ILE A 104 -1.02 8.51 -4.52
N THR A 105 -0.16 7.52 -4.29
CA THR A 105 -0.54 6.10 -4.45
C THR A 105 -1.70 5.69 -3.55
N PRO A 106 -1.65 5.85 -2.20
CA PRO A 106 -2.77 5.46 -1.34
C PRO A 106 -4.02 6.32 -1.56
N SER A 107 -3.87 7.57 -1.95
CA SER A 107 -4.99 8.44 -2.32
C SER A 107 -5.73 7.91 -3.54
N CYS A 108 -4.99 7.58 -4.59
CA CYS A 108 -5.55 7.02 -5.82
C CYS A 108 -6.12 5.62 -5.60
N MET A 109 -5.50 4.79 -4.73
CA MET A 109 -6.10 3.51 -4.31
C MET A 109 -7.50 3.70 -3.75
N LEU A 110 -7.68 4.63 -2.82
CA LEU A 110 -8.98 4.87 -2.18
C LEU A 110 -9.98 5.51 -3.15
N LEU A 111 -9.52 6.50 -3.94
CA LEU A 111 -10.33 7.18 -4.95
C LEU A 111 -10.87 6.19 -5.98
N PHE A 112 -9.99 5.44 -6.64
CA PHE A 112 -10.39 4.50 -7.69
C PHE A 112 -11.15 3.29 -7.13
N SER A 113 -10.83 2.82 -5.90
CA SER A 113 -11.61 1.77 -5.25
C SER A 113 -13.03 2.23 -4.94
N THR A 114 -13.21 3.49 -4.51
CA THR A 114 -14.54 4.05 -4.23
C THR A 114 -15.36 4.21 -5.52
N LEU A 115 -14.76 4.80 -6.55
CA LEU A 115 -15.42 4.99 -7.85
C LEU A 115 -15.71 3.66 -8.54
N GLY A 116 -14.75 2.74 -8.55
CA GLY A 116 -14.91 1.43 -9.16
C GLY A 116 -15.92 0.56 -8.43
N SER A 117 -15.98 0.61 -7.10
CA SER A 117 -17.04 -0.09 -6.34
C SER A 117 -18.42 0.47 -6.66
N TRP A 118 -18.53 1.78 -6.84
CA TRP A 118 -19.79 2.39 -7.26
C TRP A 118 -20.21 1.92 -8.66
N ILE A 119 -19.30 1.99 -9.63
CA ILE A 119 -19.62 1.67 -11.05
C ILE A 119 -19.85 0.15 -11.24
N LEU A 120 -18.98 -0.69 -10.65
CA LEU A 120 -18.95 -2.14 -10.92
C LEU A 120 -19.77 -2.96 -9.93
N LEU A 121 -19.89 -2.51 -8.67
CA LEU A 121 -20.59 -3.23 -7.61
C LEU A 121 -21.92 -2.56 -7.20
N GLY A 122 -22.24 -1.39 -7.77
CA GLY A 122 -23.47 -0.65 -7.46
C GLY A 122 -23.45 0.06 -6.10
N ASP A 123 -22.32 0.14 -5.43
CA ASP A 123 -22.17 0.80 -4.12
C ASP A 123 -22.25 2.32 -4.24
N ARG A 124 -23.44 2.89 -4.20
CA ARG A 124 -23.62 4.35 -4.29
C ARG A 124 -22.96 5.07 -3.10
N PRO A 125 -21.99 5.98 -3.34
CA PRO A 125 -21.35 6.71 -2.25
C PRO A 125 -22.34 7.73 -1.65
N ALA A 126 -22.42 7.79 -0.33
CA ALA A 126 -23.13 8.85 0.38
C ALA A 126 -22.45 10.21 0.15
N GLY A 127 -23.17 11.32 0.35
CA GLY A 127 -22.66 12.67 0.07
C GLY A 127 -21.31 12.99 0.72
N GLY A 128 -21.07 12.53 1.95
CA GLY A 128 -19.78 12.69 2.62
C GLY A 128 -18.63 11.96 1.91
N ARG A 129 -18.89 10.78 1.31
CA ARG A 129 -17.88 10.07 0.50
C ARG A 129 -17.56 10.80 -0.80
N VAL A 130 -18.57 11.40 -1.43
CA VAL A 130 -18.34 12.23 -2.65
C VAL A 130 -17.48 13.44 -2.32
N ALA A 131 -17.81 14.16 -1.24
CA ALA A 131 -16.99 15.28 -0.77
C ALA A 131 -15.55 14.85 -0.48
N GLY A 132 -15.36 13.70 0.18
CA GLY A 132 -14.03 13.13 0.43
C GLY A 132 -13.25 12.80 -0.82
N VAL A 133 -13.90 12.19 -1.83
CA VAL A 133 -13.29 11.90 -3.15
C VAL A 133 -12.81 13.18 -3.83
N LEU A 134 -13.64 14.24 -3.82
CA LEU A 134 -13.27 15.54 -4.40
C LEU A 134 -12.10 16.19 -3.63
N THR A 135 -12.10 16.07 -2.30
CA THR A 135 -11.02 16.60 -1.47
C THR A 135 -9.70 15.85 -1.71
N ILE A 136 -9.73 14.50 -1.83
CA ILE A 136 -8.54 13.70 -2.21
C ILE A 136 -8.05 14.14 -3.58
N PHE A 137 -8.94 14.27 -4.56
CA PHE A 137 -8.58 14.66 -5.91
C PHE A 137 -7.89 16.03 -5.93
N ALA A 138 -8.44 17.01 -5.22
CA ALA A 138 -7.82 18.33 -5.08
C ALA A 138 -6.40 18.25 -4.48
N GLY A 139 -6.21 17.47 -3.42
CA GLY A 139 -4.90 17.25 -2.78
C GLY A 139 -3.88 16.59 -3.74
N VAL A 140 -4.29 15.58 -4.49
CA VAL A 140 -3.44 14.90 -5.48
C VAL A 140 -3.05 15.86 -6.62
N VAL A 141 -3.99 16.68 -7.12
CA VAL A 141 -3.70 17.70 -8.13
C VAL A 141 -2.71 18.74 -7.62
N MET A 142 -2.83 19.15 -6.35
CA MET A 142 -1.87 20.08 -5.73
C MET A 142 -0.45 19.49 -5.67
N LEU A 143 -0.29 18.19 -5.34
CA LEU A 143 1.02 17.54 -5.35
C LEU A 143 1.58 17.43 -6.76
N GLY A 144 0.76 17.04 -7.73
CA GLY A 144 1.19 16.99 -9.14
C GLY A 144 1.63 18.35 -9.67
N TRP A 145 0.91 19.42 -9.31
CA TRP A 145 1.28 20.79 -9.66
C TRP A 145 2.61 21.19 -9.00
N ASP A 146 2.80 20.87 -7.72
CA ASP A 146 4.06 21.12 -7.02
C ASP A 146 5.23 20.38 -7.69
N GLY A 147 5.01 19.13 -8.09
CA GLY A 147 5.99 18.33 -8.82
C GLY A 147 6.43 19.01 -10.12
N LEU A 148 5.49 19.53 -10.90
CA LEU A 148 5.79 20.26 -12.14
C LEU A 148 6.51 21.58 -11.88
N ALA A 149 6.13 22.31 -10.84
CA ALA A 149 6.64 23.64 -10.56
C ALA A 149 8.03 23.63 -9.91
N ASN A 150 8.32 22.66 -9.04
CA ASN A 150 9.46 22.73 -8.11
C ASN A 150 10.45 21.56 -8.22
N HIS A 151 10.11 20.44 -8.88
CA HIS A 151 10.90 19.21 -8.82
C HIS A 151 11.46 18.72 -10.17
N GLY A 152 11.33 19.52 -11.22
CA GLY A 152 11.93 19.26 -12.53
C GLY A 152 10.98 18.62 -13.55
N THR A 153 11.44 18.57 -14.79
CA THR A 153 10.61 18.26 -15.98
C THR A 153 10.10 16.83 -16.05
N HIS A 154 10.65 15.89 -15.27
CA HIS A 154 10.28 14.47 -15.33
C HIS A 154 9.44 13.98 -14.14
N THR A 155 9.17 14.83 -13.14
CA THR A 155 8.41 14.46 -11.94
C THR A 155 7.00 13.97 -12.28
N TRP A 156 6.36 14.57 -13.29
CA TRP A 156 5.04 14.13 -13.77
C TRP A 156 5.01 12.66 -14.20
N LEU A 157 6.14 12.11 -14.70
CA LEU A 157 6.22 10.71 -15.07
C LEU A 157 6.13 9.80 -13.84
N GLY A 158 6.88 10.14 -12.78
CA GLY A 158 6.80 9.44 -11.50
C GLY A 158 5.40 9.54 -10.89
N ASP A 159 4.81 10.73 -10.88
CA ASP A 159 3.46 10.95 -10.37
C ASP A 159 2.41 10.15 -11.15
N THR A 160 2.53 10.09 -12.48
CA THR A 160 1.67 9.24 -13.32
C THR A 160 1.83 7.77 -12.97
N MET A 161 3.06 7.29 -12.74
CA MET A 161 3.32 5.90 -12.33
C MET A 161 2.70 5.62 -10.96
N PHE A 162 2.68 6.57 -10.02
CA PHE A 162 2.01 6.44 -8.73
C PHE A 162 0.49 6.38 -8.86
N VAL A 163 -0.10 7.19 -9.74
CA VAL A 163 -1.53 7.15 -10.08
C VAL A 163 -1.92 5.78 -10.67
N LEU A 164 -1.13 5.29 -11.63
CA LEU A 164 -1.35 3.97 -12.26
C LEU A 164 -1.18 2.84 -11.24
N GLY A 165 -0.20 2.94 -10.33
CA GLY A 165 -0.07 2.03 -9.19
C GLY A 165 -1.31 2.03 -8.31
N GLY A 166 -1.85 3.21 -7.98
CA GLY A 166 -3.09 3.34 -7.22
C GLY A 166 -4.29 2.71 -7.95
N LEU A 167 -4.39 2.87 -9.26
CA LEU A 167 -5.43 2.26 -10.09
C LEU A 167 -5.31 0.72 -10.10
N ALA A 168 -4.09 0.20 -10.28
CA ALA A 168 -3.80 -1.23 -10.26
C ALA A 168 -4.23 -1.86 -8.92
N TRP A 169 -3.85 -1.24 -7.80
CA TRP A 169 -4.27 -1.69 -6.48
C TRP A 169 -5.77 -1.59 -6.26
N ALA A 170 -6.43 -0.57 -6.78
CA ALA A 170 -7.89 -0.45 -6.73
C ALA A 170 -8.58 -1.62 -7.46
N ALA A 171 -8.08 -2.01 -8.63
CA ALA A 171 -8.57 -3.18 -9.37
C ALA A 171 -8.42 -4.47 -8.53
N TYR A 172 -7.25 -4.66 -7.87
CA TYR A 172 -7.05 -5.75 -6.91
C TYR A 172 -8.07 -5.71 -5.78
N THR A 173 -8.30 -4.55 -5.18
CA THR A 173 -9.22 -4.39 -4.04
C THR A 173 -10.66 -4.70 -4.44
N ILE A 174 -11.11 -4.22 -5.60
CA ILE A 174 -12.45 -4.49 -6.11
C ILE A 174 -12.61 -5.97 -6.44
N ALA A 175 -11.62 -6.58 -7.09
CA ALA A 175 -11.65 -7.98 -7.48
C ALA A 175 -11.68 -8.91 -6.25
N THR A 176 -10.83 -8.68 -5.25
CA THR A 176 -10.81 -9.47 -4.01
C THR A 176 -12.14 -9.38 -3.26
N ARG A 177 -12.75 -8.18 -3.25
CA ARG A 177 -14.08 -7.99 -2.66
C ARG A 177 -15.17 -8.69 -3.46
N ALA A 178 -15.21 -8.50 -4.78
CA ALA A 178 -16.22 -9.10 -5.66
C ALA A 178 -16.20 -10.63 -5.61
N TRP A 179 -15.00 -11.23 -5.47
CA TRP A 179 -14.83 -12.68 -5.41
C TRP A 179 -14.74 -13.24 -3.98
N SER A 180 -14.94 -12.39 -2.97
CA SER A 180 -14.87 -12.76 -1.54
C SER A 180 -13.58 -13.49 -1.16
N VAL A 181 -12.44 -13.06 -1.74
CA VAL A 181 -11.13 -13.65 -1.46
C VAL A 181 -10.61 -13.13 -0.13
N ALA A 182 -10.27 -14.04 0.78
CA ALA A 182 -9.70 -13.67 2.07
C ALA A 182 -8.38 -12.90 1.87
N PRO A 183 -8.13 -11.76 2.57
CA PRO A 183 -6.97 -10.89 2.35
C PRO A 183 -5.63 -11.62 2.44
N PHE A 184 -5.47 -12.49 3.45
CA PHE A 184 -4.25 -13.27 3.61
C PHE A 184 -4.04 -14.26 2.45
N HIS A 185 -5.10 -14.92 1.97
CA HIS A 185 -5.01 -15.84 0.83
C HIS A 185 -4.65 -15.08 -0.46
N ALA A 186 -5.26 -13.91 -0.69
CA ALA A 186 -4.90 -13.06 -1.82
C ALA A 186 -3.40 -12.67 -1.78
N THR A 187 -2.88 -12.33 -0.60
CA THR A 187 -1.43 -12.04 -0.43
C THR A 187 -0.57 -13.25 -0.74
N VAL A 188 -0.94 -14.45 -0.29
CA VAL A 188 -0.23 -15.70 -0.61
C VAL A 188 -0.17 -15.93 -2.13
N VAL A 189 -1.32 -15.82 -2.81
CA VAL A 189 -1.41 -16.00 -4.27
C VAL A 189 -0.56 -14.95 -5.00
N VAL A 190 -0.71 -13.69 -4.65
CA VAL A 190 0.04 -12.58 -5.28
C VAL A 190 1.54 -12.74 -5.09
N ALA A 191 2.00 -13.02 -3.86
CA ALA A 191 3.43 -13.11 -3.56
C ALA A 191 4.08 -14.29 -4.30
N VAL A 192 3.47 -15.47 -4.23
CA VAL A 192 4.05 -16.68 -4.85
C VAL A 192 3.99 -16.60 -6.38
N LEU A 193 2.85 -16.19 -6.95
CA LEU A 193 2.78 -16.07 -8.41
C LEU A 193 3.65 -14.93 -8.94
N SER A 194 3.79 -13.81 -8.23
CA SER A 194 4.74 -12.76 -8.61
C SER A 194 6.17 -13.29 -8.58
N MET A 195 6.55 -14.07 -7.56
CA MET A 195 7.85 -14.73 -7.51
C MET A 195 8.06 -15.61 -8.74
N LEU A 196 7.12 -16.52 -9.01
CA LEU A 196 7.26 -17.51 -10.08
C LEU A 196 7.27 -16.91 -11.50
N LEU A 197 6.49 -15.84 -11.71
CA LEU A 197 6.36 -15.20 -13.01
C LEU A 197 7.43 -14.14 -13.26
N TYR A 198 7.84 -13.41 -12.21
CA TYR A 198 8.75 -12.28 -12.34
C TYR A 198 10.21 -12.69 -12.24
N LEU A 199 10.60 -13.52 -11.26
CA LEU A 199 12.03 -13.83 -11.04
C LEU A 199 12.74 -14.49 -12.23
N PRO A 200 12.12 -15.42 -13.00
CA PRO A 200 12.81 -15.96 -14.19
C PRO A 200 13.11 -14.87 -15.23
N GLY A 201 12.16 -13.98 -15.51
CA GLY A 201 12.37 -12.85 -16.41
C GLY A 201 13.42 -11.87 -15.89
N TYR A 202 13.36 -11.56 -14.61
CA TYR A 202 14.35 -10.71 -13.94
C TYR A 202 15.77 -11.28 -14.03
N ALA A 203 15.96 -12.57 -13.75
CA ALA A 203 17.26 -13.23 -13.81
C ALA A 203 17.91 -13.18 -15.20
N VAL A 204 17.09 -13.27 -16.27
CA VAL A 204 17.54 -13.21 -17.65
C VAL A 204 17.83 -11.78 -18.12
N LEU A 205 16.96 -10.82 -17.74
CA LEU A 205 16.97 -9.47 -18.32
C LEU A 205 17.71 -8.43 -17.48
N ALA A 206 17.73 -8.56 -16.16
CA ALA A 206 18.18 -7.51 -15.25
C ALA A 206 19.09 -8.02 -14.10
N GLY A 207 19.34 -9.29 -13.98
CA GLY A 207 19.87 -9.95 -12.78
C GLY A 207 21.31 -9.63 -12.36
N SER A 208 22.03 -8.74 -13.06
CA SER A 208 23.45 -8.46 -12.74
C SER A 208 23.67 -7.48 -11.57
N HIS A 209 22.71 -6.60 -11.30
CA HIS A 209 22.89 -5.54 -10.29
C HIS A 209 22.94 -6.08 -8.85
N LEU A 210 22.12 -7.07 -8.52
CA LEU A 210 22.13 -7.68 -7.18
C LEU A 210 23.47 -8.31 -6.83
N ALA A 211 24.21 -8.85 -7.81
CA ALA A 211 25.51 -9.47 -7.57
C ALA A 211 26.58 -8.46 -7.14
N SER A 212 26.44 -7.20 -7.51
CA SER A 212 27.36 -6.10 -7.18
C SER A 212 26.87 -5.24 -6.00
N ALA A 213 25.63 -5.39 -5.57
CA ALA A 213 25.07 -4.61 -4.48
C ALA A 213 25.61 -5.06 -3.10
N PRO A 214 25.79 -4.12 -2.15
CA PRO A 214 26.17 -4.47 -0.79
C PRO A 214 25.14 -5.39 -0.12
N TRP A 215 25.59 -6.38 0.63
CA TRP A 215 24.70 -7.30 1.36
C TRP A 215 23.76 -6.59 2.34
N SER A 216 24.20 -5.45 2.91
CA SER A 216 23.36 -4.62 3.79
C SER A 216 22.11 -4.10 3.07
N GLU A 217 22.24 -3.64 1.82
CA GLU A 217 21.13 -3.15 1.00
C GLU A 217 20.19 -4.30 0.58
N ILE A 218 20.77 -5.43 0.19
CA ILE A 218 20.00 -6.63 -0.13
C ILE A 218 19.19 -7.09 1.08
N ALA A 219 19.85 -7.21 2.25
CA ALA A 219 19.18 -7.62 3.48
C ALA A 219 18.13 -6.62 3.94
N LEU A 220 18.42 -5.31 3.86
CA LEU A 220 17.46 -4.24 4.18
C LEU A 220 16.19 -4.40 3.35
N GLN A 221 16.31 -4.50 2.03
CA GLN A 221 15.16 -4.59 1.15
C GLN A 221 14.46 -5.97 1.26
N ALA A 222 15.16 -7.07 1.38
CA ALA A 222 14.56 -8.38 1.58
C ALA A 222 13.72 -8.42 2.87
N ILE A 223 14.28 -7.92 3.98
CA ILE A 223 13.56 -7.89 5.28
C ILE A 223 12.43 -6.87 5.23
N PHE A 224 12.73 -5.63 4.82
CA PHE A 224 11.72 -4.57 4.87
C PHE A 224 10.58 -4.81 3.89
N GLN A 225 10.90 -5.09 2.63
CA GLN A 225 9.89 -5.27 1.59
C GLN A 225 9.24 -6.65 1.63
N GLY A 226 10.06 -7.72 1.74
CA GLY A 226 9.57 -9.09 1.65
C GLY A 226 8.92 -9.60 2.94
N VAL A 227 9.43 -9.20 4.11
CA VAL A 227 8.91 -9.65 5.41
C VAL A 227 8.00 -8.60 6.03
N LEU A 228 8.53 -7.40 6.34
CA LEU A 228 7.78 -6.40 7.12
C LEU A 228 6.60 -5.84 6.32
N SER A 229 6.84 -5.33 5.12
CA SER A 229 5.81 -4.65 4.34
C SER A 229 4.80 -5.63 3.72
N ALA A 230 5.25 -6.78 3.20
CA ALA A 230 4.38 -7.74 2.52
C ALA A 230 3.59 -8.64 3.48
N VAL A 231 4.18 -9.02 4.63
CA VAL A 231 3.57 -10.01 5.54
C VAL A 231 3.20 -9.40 6.89
N VAL A 232 4.18 -8.83 7.61
CA VAL A 232 3.98 -8.38 9.01
C VAL A 232 2.97 -7.23 9.07
N ALA A 233 3.09 -6.21 8.21
CA ALA A 233 2.16 -5.09 8.18
C ALA A 233 0.72 -5.53 7.89
N LEU A 234 0.53 -6.51 6.99
CA LEU A 234 -0.79 -7.06 6.72
C LEU A 234 -1.36 -7.80 7.94
N VAL A 235 -0.54 -8.62 8.62
CA VAL A 235 -0.95 -9.31 9.84
C VAL A 235 -1.33 -8.30 10.93
N PHE A 236 -0.53 -7.27 11.12
CA PHE A 236 -0.84 -6.20 12.08
C PHE A 236 -2.12 -5.46 11.72
N TYR A 237 -2.29 -5.09 10.45
CA TYR A 237 -3.51 -4.41 10.01
C TYR A 237 -4.76 -5.28 10.17
N THR A 238 -4.69 -6.55 9.80
CA THR A 238 -5.83 -7.48 9.98
C THR A 238 -6.15 -7.72 11.46
N ARG A 239 -5.15 -7.77 12.34
CA ARG A 239 -5.34 -7.81 13.80
C ARG A 239 -5.98 -6.53 14.32
N ALA A 240 -5.52 -5.36 13.88
CA ALA A 240 -6.15 -4.08 14.24
C ALA A 240 -7.64 -4.06 13.85
N VAL A 241 -7.96 -4.50 12.62
CA VAL A 241 -9.35 -4.58 12.15
C VAL A 241 -10.18 -5.58 12.96
N ALA A 242 -9.60 -6.74 13.32
CA ALA A 242 -10.29 -7.74 14.13
C ALA A 242 -10.62 -7.22 15.54
N LEU A 243 -9.69 -6.47 16.16
CA LEU A 243 -9.85 -5.94 17.53
C LEU A 243 -10.71 -4.66 17.60
N LEU A 244 -10.61 -3.81 16.60
CA LEU A 244 -11.25 -2.47 16.63
C LEU A 244 -12.49 -2.37 15.73
N GLY A 245 -12.68 -3.32 14.84
CA GLY A 245 -13.65 -3.26 13.75
C GLY A 245 -13.11 -2.52 12.53
N ALA A 246 -13.68 -2.80 11.36
CA ALA A 246 -13.21 -2.28 10.06
C ALA A 246 -13.16 -0.75 9.99
N ALA A 247 -14.17 -0.06 10.54
CA ALA A 247 -14.23 1.41 10.52
C ALA A 247 -13.07 2.06 11.31
N ARG A 248 -12.75 1.51 12.50
CA ARG A 248 -11.62 2.03 13.29
C ARG A 248 -10.28 1.62 12.69
N GLY A 249 -10.17 0.40 12.16
CA GLY A 249 -8.98 -0.05 11.45
C GLY A 249 -8.61 0.83 10.25
N ALA A 250 -9.61 1.34 9.52
CA ALA A 250 -9.40 2.22 8.38
C ALA A 250 -8.75 3.57 8.73
N VAL A 251 -8.85 4.04 9.99
CA VAL A 251 -8.16 5.27 10.46
C VAL A 251 -6.66 5.15 10.23
N PHE A 252 -6.09 4.00 10.52
CA PHE A 252 -4.64 3.78 10.41
C PHE A 252 -4.17 3.83 8.95
N ALA A 253 -4.94 3.32 8.00
CA ALA A 253 -4.62 3.47 6.58
C ALA A 253 -4.61 4.94 6.14
N ALA A 254 -5.48 5.78 6.71
CA ALA A 254 -5.53 7.22 6.42
C ALA A 254 -4.33 8.00 6.99
N LEU A 255 -3.57 7.43 7.93
CA LEU A 255 -2.34 8.05 8.47
C LEU A 255 -1.10 7.82 7.59
N VAL A 256 -1.14 6.83 6.69
CA VAL A 256 0.01 6.47 5.84
C VAL A 256 0.58 7.66 5.07
N PRO A 257 -0.22 8.53 4.40
CA PRO A 257 0.33 9.68 3.68
C PRO A 257 1.11 10.65 4.57
N SER A 258 0.56 10.95 5.76
CA SER A 258 1.21 11.85 6.72
C SER A 258 2.52 11.26 7.25
N PHE A 259 2.54 9.99 7.62
CA PHE A 259 3.75 9.31 8.07
C PHE A 259 4.79 9.17 6.95
N SER A 260 4.39 8.94 5.70
CA SER A 260 5.32 8.86 4.57
C SER A 260 6.05 10.17 4.34
N LEU A 261 5.33 11.29 4.42
CA LEU A 261 5.96 12.61 4.32
C LEU A 261 6.93 12.86 5.48
N LEU A 262 6.54 12.51 6.71
CA LEU A 262 7.39 12.63 7.89
C LEU A 262 8.65 11.76 7.79
N PHE A 263 8.60 10.56 7.21
CA PHE A 263 9.78 9.71 7.02
C PHE A 263 10.71 10.19 5.91
N ALA A 264 10.19 10.86 4.88
CA ALA A 264 11.03 11.42 3.83
C ALA A 264 12.02 12.48 4.37
N ILE A 265 11.64 13.20 5.44
CA ILE A 265 12.49 14.25 6.03
C ILE A 265 13.79 13.67 6.62
N PRO A 266 13.78 12.77 7.64
CA PRO A 266 15.01 12.28 8.26
C PRO A 266 15.77 11.26 7.41
N ILE A 267 15.09 10.49 6.54
CA ILE A 267 15.69 9.39 5.78
C ILE A 267 16.34 9.91 4.48
N LEU A 268 15.67 10.83 3.79
CA LEU A 268 16.07 11.32 2.47
C LEU A 268 16.44 12.79 2.46
N HIS A 269 16.27 13.50 3.58
CA HIS A 269 16.42 14.97 3.69
C HIS A 269 15.51 15.74 2.71
N GLU A 270 14.38 15.12 2.31
CA GLU A 270 13.36 15.75 1.47
C GLU A 270 12.45 16.63 2.34
N LEU A 271 12.67 17.96 2.29
CA LEU A 271 11.78 18.90 2.97
C LEU A 271 10.54 19.17 2.11
N PRO A 272 9.32 18.98 2.67
CA PRO A 272 8.11 19.22 1.91
C PRO A 272 7.92 20.71 1.64
N THR A 273 7.47 21.04 0.43
CA THR A 273 7.04 22.40 0.12
C THR A 273 5.73 22.73 0.86
N ARG A 274 5.37 24.01 0.93
CA ARG A 274 4.08 24.41 1.51
C ARG A 274 2.90 23.79 0.77
N LEU A 275 3.03 23.64 -0.55
CA LEU A 275 1.98 23.07 -1.39
C LEU A 275 1.83 21.57 -1.13
N GLN A 276 2.93 20.84 -0.97
CA GLN A 276 2.93 19.44 -0.56
C GLN A 276 2.28 19.26 0.82
N ALA A 277 2.65 20.08 1.80
CA ALA A 277 2.06 20.00 3.14
C ALA A 277 0.54 20.22 3.12
N LEU A 278 0.07 21.23 2.38
CA LEU A 278 -1.37 21.47 2.18
C LEU A 278 -2.04 20.31 1.45
N GLY A 279 -1.42 19.76 0.39
CA GLY A 279 -1.92 18.60 -0.35
C GLY A 279 -2.11 17.38 0.56
N VAL A 280 -1.13 17.09 1.45
CA VAL A 280 -1.23 16.00 2.44
C VAL A 280 -2.39 16.22 3.42
N VAL A 281 -2.58 17.46 3.91
CA VAL A 281 -3.71 17.79 4.78
C VAL A 281 -5.05 17.54 4.07
N LEU A 282 -5.19 17.99 2.82
CA LEU A 282 -6.40 17.75 2.03
C LEU A 282 -6.63 16.25 1.79
N VAL A 283 -5.59 15.52 1.39
CA VAL A 283 -5.69 14.07 1.17
C VAL A 283 -6.12 13.36 2.45
N THR A 284 -5.48 13.66 3.58
CA THR A 284 -5.81 13.03 4.86
C THR A 284 -7.25 13.36 5.29
N ALA A 285 -7.66 14.61 5.17
CA ALA A 285 -9.04 15.03 5.45
C ALA A 285 -10.04 14.31 4.52
N GLY A 286 -9.73 14.24 3.23
CA GLY A 286 -10.54 13.53 2.25
C GLY A 286 -10.65 12.03 2.54
N MET A 287 -9.58 11.37 2.96
CA MET A 287 -9.60 9.97 3.40
C MET A 287 -10.51 9.78 4.62
N VAL A 288 -10.43 10.66 5.60
CA VAL A 288 -11.33 10.65 6.77
C VAL A 288 -12.80 10.75 6.34
N LEU A 289 -13.10 11.62 5.36
CA LEU A 289 -14.46 11.76 4.81
C LEU A 289 -14.91 10.51 4.05
N VAL A 290 -14.08 9.97 3.15
CA VAL A 290 -14.41 8.76 2.36
C VAL A 290 -14.67 7.56 3.27
N LEU A 291 -13.84 7.38 4.29
CA LEU A 291 -13.95 6.29 5.25
C LEU A 291 -15.10 6.48 6.26
N GLY A 292 -15.75 7.64 6.27
CA GLY A 292 -16.86 7.95 7.18
C GLY A 292 -16.44 8.05 8.65
N LEU A 293 -15.18 8.39 8.92
CA LEU A 293 -14.63 8.41 10.27
C LEU A 293 -15.18 9.57 11.14
N TYR A 294 -15.83 10.54 10.52
CA TYR A 294 -16.51 11.67 11.19
C TYR A 294 -17.90 11.32 11.70
N ASP A 295 -18.52 10.24 11.20
CA ASP A 295 -19.92 9.90 11.52
C ASP A 295 -19.99 8.93 12.72
N ARG A 296 -20.49 9.44 13.85
CA ARG A 296 -20.72 8.65 15.07
C ARG A 296 -21.69 7.46 14.85
N ALA A 297 -22.60 7.56 13.87
CA ALA A 297 -23.50 6.47 13.52
C ALA A 297 -22.75 5.30 12.87
N THR A 298 -21.71 5.58 12.07
CA THR A 298 -20.82 4.59 11.50
C THR A 298 -20.08 3.82 12.60
N TRP A 299 -19.61 4.52 13.64
CA TRP A 299 -18.96 3.90 14.80
C TRP A 299 -19.90 3.01 15.61
N ARG A 300 -21.15 3.43 15.81
CA ARG A 300 -22.18 2.66 16.53
C ARG A 300 -22.60 1.40 15.76
N ARG A 301 -22.73 1.48 14.44
CA ARG A 301 -23.04 0.30 13.59
C ARG A 301 -21.91 -0.72 13.60
N ALA A 302 -20.65 -0.29 13.49
CA ALA A 302 -19.49 -1.17 13.56
C ALA A 302 -19.36 -1.85 14.93
N ALA A 303 -19.66 -1.14 16.03
CA ALA A 303 -19.69 -1.71 17.37
C ALA A 303 -20.76 -2.80 17.55
N ARG A 304 -21.95 -2.60 16.95
CA ARG A 304 -23.06 -3.60 17.00
C ARG A 304 -22.83 -4.81 16.11
N ALA A 305 -22.00 -4.72 15.09
CA ALA A 305 -21.66 -5.85 14.22
C ALA A 305 -20.50 -6.70 14.78
N ALA A 306 -19.82 -6.22 15.82
CA ALA A 306 -18.72 -6.91 16.50
C ALA A 306 -19.16 -7.64 17.80
N THR A 307 -20.41 -7.41 18.24
CA THR A 307 -21.09 -8.16 19.32
C THR A 307 -22.02 -9.22 18.74
#